data_b832c662b2fded15a56bfb1a35532bbd
#
_entry.id   b832c662b2fded15a56bfb1a35532bbd
#
_cell.length_a   1.000
_cell.length_b   1.000
_cell.length_c   1.000
_cell.angle_alpha   90.00
_cell.angle_beta   90.00
_cell.angle_gamma   90.00
#
_symmetry.space_group_name_H-M   'P 1'
#
loop_
_entity.id
_entity.type
_entity.pdbx_description
1 polymer ?
#
loop_
_entity_poly.entity_id
_entity_poly.type
_entity_poly.pdbx_seq_one_letter_code
_entity_poly.pdbx_strand_id
1 'polypeptide(L)'
;DVLIDPFDSANVKVRIYHPEDGKAPNGWRGRSGKTTRAAYLKEKYALSPRNELIGKKRVGWKARVTDSKDEYIEVHWFPTIFGKVFAKLWQDYTRLLISVDRHHPYAFISFHHSHLGNPYTLNAFHDSYRQGLKRIGLNPSKPDGLSPHSHRHSYGRRLRRAGVQEIVIKKCLHHASIESQAVYTTPTSMEITADLNAATEKLMLSKEDSKQNSNLSWNALMRHGFDDIDPNGLLIGKNPRLGKNNECN
;
A
#
# COMPACT_ATOMS: atom_id res chain seq x y z
N ASP A 1 9.02 -2.78 6.55
CA ASP A 1 9.53 -4.10 6.19
C ASP A 1 8.51 -4.82 5.31
N VAL A 2 9.00 -5.54 4.31
CA VAL A 2 8.17 -6.38 3.43
C VAL A 2 8.58 -7.82 3.72
N LEU A 3 7.61 -8.63 4.15
CA LEU A 3 7.80 -10.03 4.48
C LEU A 3 6.96 -10.84 3.47
N ILE A 4 7.63 -11.63 2.65
CA ILE A 4 7.00 -12.51 1.68
C ILE A 4 7.22 -13.93 2.17
N ASP A 5 6.14 -14.69 2.30
CA ASP A 5 6.24 -16.10 2.63
C ASP A 5 6.86 -16.84 1.44
N PRO A 6 7.97 -17.56 1.63
CA PRO A 6 8.62 -18.26 0.52
C PRO A 6 7.77 -19.40 -0.06
N PHE A 7 6.84 -19.94 0.71
CA PHE A 7 5.95 -21.04 0.30
C PHE A 7 4.57 -20.56 -0.18
N ASP A 8 4.14 -19.36 0.22
CA ASP A 8 2.90 -18.75 -0.21
C ASP A 8 3.08 -17.26 -0.55
N SER A 9 3.31 -16.98 -1.82
CA SER A 9 3.45 -15.60 -2.32
C SER A 9 2.20 -14.74 -2.15
N ALA A 10 1.05 -15.33 -1.81
CA ALA A 10 -0.16 -14.59 -1.45
C ALA A 10 -0.06 -13.99 -0.05
N ASN A 11 0.72 -14.58 0.83
CA ASN A 11 0.89 -14.16 2.21
C ASN A 11 2.00 -13.09 2.30
N VAL A 12 1.68 -11.90 1.82
CA VAL A 12 2.60 -10.75 1.87
C VAL A 12 2.20 -9.81 2.98
N LYS A 13 3.06 -9.66 3.96
CA LYS A 13 2.92 -8.70 5.06
C LYS A 13 3.80 -7.49 4.82
N VAL A 14 3.20 -6.32 4.82
CA VAL A 14 3.93 -5.05 4.76
C VAL A 14 3.75 -4.32 6.06
N ARG A 15 4.84 -4.07 6.77
CA ARG A 15 4.88 -3.31 8.00
C ARG A 15 5.52 -1.96 7.75
N ILE A 16 4.80 -0.91 8.06
CA ILE A 16 5.27 0.47 7.96
C ILE A 16 5.51 0.96 9.39
N TYR A 17 6.77 1.06 9.76
CA TYR A 17 7.18 1.47 11.10
C TYR A 17 7.11 2.98 11.25
N HIS A 18 6.79 3.43 12.48
CA HIS A 18 6.92 4.84 12.81
C HIS A 18 8.36 5.30 12.52
N PRO A 19 8.55 6.42 11.81
CA PRO A 19 9.88 6.81 11.33
C PRO A 19 10.89 7.09 12.44
N GLU A 20 10.42 7.47 13.62
CA GLU A 20 11.23 7.80 14.79
C GLU A 20 11.23 6.67 15.82
N ASP A 21 10.05 6.34 16.36
CA ASP A 21 9.87 5.41 17.48
C ASP A 21 9.80 3.94 17.07
N GLY A 22 9.55 3.67 15.78
CA GLY A 22 9.44 2.32 15.27
C GLY A 22 10.71 1.51 15.57
N LYS A 23 10.52 0.22 15.82
CA LYS A 23 11.63 -0.71 16.06
C LYS A 23 12.60 -0.72 14.88
N ALA A 24 13.88 -0.64 15.18
CA ALA A 24 14.96 -0.79 14.22
C ALA A 24 14.93 -2.16 13.54
N PRO A 25 15.61 -2.34 12.38
CA PRO A 25 15.71 -3.63 11.73
C PRO A 25 16.22 -4.73 12.66
N ASN A 26 15.70 -5.96 12.47
CA ASN A 26 16.06 -7.10 13.32
C ASN A 26 17.60 -7.31 13.35
N GLY A 27 18.09 -7.62 14.53
CA GLY A 27 19.52 -7.84 14.75
C GLY A 27 20.35 -6.56 14.98
N TRP A 28 19.77 -5.36 14.78
CA TRP A 28 20.47 -4.12 15.08
C TRP A 28 20.20 -3.63 16.51
N ARG A 29 21.27 -3.23 17.19
CA ARG A 29 21.21 -2.54 18.50
C ARG A 29 22.18 -1.37 18.47
N GLY A 30 21.73 -0.21 18.92
CA GLY A 30 22.56 0.99 19.07
C GLY A 30 23.57 0.86 20.22
N ARG A 31 24.58 1.71 20.20
CA ARG A 31 25.63 1.79 21.24
C ARG A 31 25.03 2.05 22.63
N SER A 32 23.96 2.80 22.71
CA SER A 32 23.22 3.08 23.96
C SER A 32 22.18 2.02 24.32
N GLY A 33 22.16 0.87 23.65
CA GLY A 33 21.11 -0.16 23.82
C GLY A 33 19.75 0.20 23.18
N LYS A 34 19.61 1.38 22.58
CA LYS A 34 18.38 1.80 21.91
C LYS A 34 18.12 0.95 20.66
N THR A 35 16.84 0.64 20.46
CA THR A 35 16.37 -0.20 19.34
C THR A 35 15.36 0.53 18.44
N THR A 36 15.37 1.87 18.45
CA THR A 36 14.45 2.70 17.64
C THR A 36 15.03 3.00 16.26
N ARG A 37 14.16 3.31 15.31
CA ARG A 37 14.56 3.72 13.96
C ARG A 37 15.34 5.04 13.96
N ALA A 38 15.02 5.97 14.84
CA ALA A 38 15.78 7.21 15.00
C ALA A 38 17.24 6.91 15.38
N ALA A 39 17.48 6.03 16.37
CA ALA A 39 18.83 5.62 16.76
C ALA A 39 19.56 4.91 15.60
N TYR A 40 18.87 4.01 14.90
CA TYR A 40 19.42 3.31 13.74
C TYR A 40 19.85 4.25 12.61
N LEU A 41 18.99 5.21 12.26
CA LEU A 41 19.30 6.21 11.23
C LEU A 41 20.49 7.08 11.62
N LYS A 42 20.51 7.55 12.88
CA LYS A 42 21.58 8.42 13.38
C LYS A 42 22.92 7.70 13.45
N GLU A 43 22.95 6.51 14.05
CA GLU A 43 24.24 5.83 14.32
C GLU A 43 24.83 5.16 13.07
N LYS A 44 23.99 4.64 12.17
CA LYS A 44 24.46 3.91 10.98
C LYS A 44 24.63 4.78 9.75
N TYR A 45 23.80 5.82 9.61
CA TYR A 45 23.71 6.60 8.39
C TYR A 45 23.94 8.10 8.61
N ALA A 46 24.11 8.57 9.85
CA ALA A 46 24.16 9.99 10.20
C ALA A 46 22.92 10.77 9.72
N LEU A 47 21.75 10.12 9.70
CA LEU A 47 20.50 10.67 9.22
C LEU A 47 19.50 10.89 10.37
N SER A 48 18.66 11.92 10.25
CA SER A 48 17.49 12.13 11.10
C SER A 48 16.24 11.46 10.49
N PRO A 49 15.27 11.05 11.32
CA PRO A 49 13.96 10.61 10.86
C PRO A 49 13.29 11.64 9.93
N ARG A 50 12.65 11.17 8.86
CA ARG A 50 12.08 12.08 7.84
C ARG A 50 10.89 12.91 8.34
N ASN A 51 10.23 12.52 9.42
CA ASN A 51 9.17 13.31 10.07
C ASN A 51 9.70 14.54 10.80
N GLU A 52 10.97 14.54 11.19
CA GLU A 52 11.66 15.69 11.82
C GLU A 52 12.21 16.69 10.79
N LEU A 53 12.35 16.25 9.54
CA LEU A 53 12.91 17.12 8.49
C LEU A 53 11.91 18.21 8.07
N ILE A 54 12.44 19.29 7.48
CA ILE A 54 11.67 20.43 7.03
C ILE A 54 11.52 20.42 5.50
N GLY A 55 10.41 20.99 5.00
CA GLY A 55 10.17 21.22 3.57
C GLY A 55 9.98 19.93 2.78
N LYS A 56 10.53 19.88 1.56
CA LYS A 56 10.34 18.79 0.58
C LYS A 56 10.85 17.42 1.02
N LYS A 57 11.74 17.39 2.02
CA LYS A 57 12.32 16.14 2.54
C LYS A 57 11.45 15.50 3.63
N ARG A 58 10.51 16.25 4.20
CA ARG A 58 9.65 15.77 5.28
C ARG A 58 8.69 14.69 4.76
N VAL A 59 8.68 13.56 5.43
CA VAL A 59 7.72 12.47 5.24
C VAL A 59 7.44 11.85 6.60
N GLY A 60 6.17 11.77 6.97
CA GLY A 60 5.79 11.21 8.26
C GLY A 60 4.29 11.01 8.39
N TRP A 61 3.87 10.54 9.54
CA TRP A 61 2.49 10.32 9.87
C TRP A 61 1.87 11.58 10.47
N LYS A 62 0.61 11.82 10.17
CA LYS A 62 -0.14 12.93 10.78
C LYS A 62 -0.57 12.61 12.22
N ALA A 63 -0.86 11.34 12.49
CA ALA A 63 -1.26 10.85 13.79
C ALA A 63 -0.49 9.55 14.09
N ARG A 64 -0.18 9.34 15.38
CA ARG A 64 0.45 8.12 15.85
C ARG A 64 -0.63 7.05 16.00
N VAL A 65 -0.78 6.22 14.99
CA VAL A 65 -1.64 5.05 15.01
C VAL A 65 -0.76 3.85 14.72
N THR A 66 -0.64 2.95 15.67
CA THR A 66 0.19 1.75 15.54
C THR A 66 -0.60 0.51 15.89
N ASP A 67 -0.24 -0.60 15.29
CA ASP A 67 -0.85 -1.92 15.47
C ASP A 67 -0.09 -2.76 16.48
N SER A 68 1.09 -2.31 16.90
CA SER A 68 2.02 -3.10 17.69
C SER A 68 2.84 -2.26 18.65
N LYS A 69 3.35 -2.90 19.71
CA LYS A 69 4.36 -2.33 20.64
C LYS A 69 5.66 -1.97 19.92
N ASP A 70 5.94 -2.57 18.76
CA ASP A 70 7.09 -2.26 17.91
C ASP A 70 6.85 -1.01 17.04
N GLU A 71 5.74 -0.29 17.25
CA GLU A 71 5.37 0.96 16.58
C GLU A 71 5.34 0.86 15.06
N TYR A 72 4.55 -0.08 14.52
CA TYR A 72 4.27 -0.19 13.10
C TYR A 72 2.77 -0.30 12.83
N ILE A 73 2.37 -0.03 11.58
CA ILE A 73 1.08 -0.40 11.00
C ILE A 73 1.27 -1.54 10.01
N GLU A 74 0.29 -2.44 9.95
CA GLU A 74 0.28 -3.53 8.96
C GLU A 74 -0.68 -3.20 7.82
N VAL A 75 -0.25 -3.40 6.59
CA VAL A 75 -1.06 -3.17 5.39
C VAL A 75 -1.91 -4.40 5.13
N HIS A 76 -3.22 -4.21 5.02
CA HIS A 76 -4.18 -5.26 4.70
C HIS A 76 -4.61 -5.16 3.24
N TRP A 77 -4.59 -6.29 2.53
CA TRP A 77 -4.91 -6.36 1.11
C TRP A 77 -6.39 -6.68 0.90
N PHE A 78 -7.05 -5.91 0.03
CA PHE A 78 -8.42 -6.22 -0.38
C PHE A 78 -8.66 -5.80 -1.84
N PRO A 79 -9.06 -6.74 -2.71
CA PRO A 79 -8.99 -8.20 -2.53
C PRO A 79 -7.57 -8.69 -2.21
N THR A 80 -7.47 -9.84 -1.57
CA THR A 80 -6.17 -10.40 -1.11
C THR A 80 -5.19 -10.66 -2.25
N ILE A 81 -5.69 -10.86 -3.48
CA ILE A 81 -4.87 -11.01 -4.69
C ILE A 81 -3.90 -9.83 -4.90
N PHE A 82 -4.24 -8.62 -4.45
CA PHE A 82 -3.33 -7.48 -4.56
C PHE A 82 -2.05 -7.64 -3.73
N GLY A 83 -2.05 -8.52 -2.73
CA GLY A 83 -0.82 -8.92 -2.05
C GLY A 83 0.15 -9.61 -3.00
N LYS A 84 -0.34 -10.52 -3.84
CA LYS A 84 0.48 -11.21 -4.86
C LYS A 84 1.02 -10.22 -5.91
N VAL A 85 0.17 -9.31 -6.37
CA VAL A 85 0.58 -8.24 -7.31
C VAL A 85 1.72 -7.41 -6.69
N PHE A 86 1.53 -6.99 -5.46
CA PHE A 86 2.55 -6.24 -4.74
C PHE A 86 3.85 -7.04 -4.59
N ALA A 87 3.76 -8.32 -4.20
CA ALA A 87 4.95 -9.17 -4.05
C ALA A 87 5.78 -9.22 -5.33
N LYS A 88 5.11 -9.43 -6.47
CA LYS A 88 5.78 -9.47 -7.77
C LYS A 88 6.46 -8.14 -8.10
N LEU A 89 5.74 -7.03 -7.98
CA LEU A 89 6.29 -5.70 -8.23
C LEU A 89 7.44 -5.38 -7.27
N TRP A 90 7.34 -5.79 -6.01
CA TRP A 90 8.38 -5.60 -5.01
C TRP A 90 9.63 -6.40 -5.34
N GLN A 91 9.48 -7.65 -5.78
CA GLN A 91 10.61 -8.48 -6.22
C GLN A 91 11.32 -7.87 -7.43
N ASP A 92 10.57 -7.41 -8.43
CA ASP A 92 11.14 -6.75 -9.61
C ASP A 92 11.85 -5.44 -9.23
N TYR A 93 11.23 -4.65 -8.36
CA TYR A 93 11.82 -3.43 -7.84
C TYR A 93 13.12 -3.71 -7.06
N THR A 94 13.14 -4.72 -6.19
CA THR A 94 14.34 -5.05 -5.41
C THR A 94 15.48 -5.54 -6.27
N ARG A 95 15.20 -6.22 -7.39
CA ARG A 95 16.23 -6.57 -8.38
C ARG A 95 16.89 -5.33 -8.97
N LEU A 96 16.10 -4.29 -9.29
CA LEU A 96 16.67 -3.03 -9.77
C LEU A 96 17.51 -2.33 -8.70
N LEU A 97 17.17 -2.47 -7.42
CA LEU A 97 17.94 -1.88 -6.33
C LEU A 97 19.35 -2.46 -6.17
N ILE A 98 19.59 -3.69 -6.59
CA ILE A 98 20.89 -4.36 -6.43
C ILE A 98 22.01 -3.60 -7.16
N SER A 99 21.69 -3.01 -8.31
CA SER A 99 22.64 -2.27 -9.14
C SER A 99 22.82 -0.80 -8.76
N VAL A 100 22.11 -0.32 -7.73
CA VAL A 100 22.13 1.09 -7.35
C VAL A 100 22.79 1.27 -5.99
N ASP A 101 23.89 2.03 -5.95
CA ASP A 101 24.51 2.43 -4.69
C ASP A 101 23.65 3.43 -3.94
N ARG A 102 23.54 3.23 -2.60
CA ARG A 102 22.71 4.07 -1.74
C ARG A 102 23.25 4.13 -0.32
N HIS A 103 23.25 5.32 0.23
CA HIS A 103 23.78 5.60 1.57
C HIS A 103 22.65 5.82 2.61
N HIS A 104 21.52 5.14 2.42
CA HIS A 104 20.36 5.24 3.32
C HIS A 104 19.51 3.96 3.27
N PRO A 105 18.70 3.67 4.32
CA PRO A 105 17.91 2.45 4.41
C PRO A 105 16.49 2.60 3.83
N TYR A 106 16.14 3.74 3.24
CA TYR A 106 14.78 3.95 2.75
C TYR A 106 14.43 3.00 1.61
N ALA A 107 13.21 2.49 1.63
CA ALA A 107 12.74 1.48 0.68
C ALA A 107 12.70 2.01 -0.76
N PHE A 108 12.21 3.22 -0.95
CA PHE A 108 12.05 3.82 -2.27
C PHE A 108 13.13 4.85 -2.58
N ILE A 109 13.69 4.75 -3.79
CA ILE A 109 14.77 5.60 -4.29
C ILE A 109 14.38 6.28 -5.60
N SER A 110 15.11 7.32 -5.95
CA SER A 110 15.05 7.93 -7.28
C SER A 110 15.88 7.14 -8.27
N PHE A 111 15.31 6.88 -9.45
CA PHE A 111 16.03 6.36 -10.62
C PHE A 111 16.38 7.46 -11.63
N HIS A 112 16.12 8.72 -11.30
CA HIS A 112 16.49 9.82 -12.17
C HIS A 112 18.01 9.98 -12.18
N HIS A 113 18.60 10.16 -13.37
CA HIS A 113 20.06 10.19 -13.56
C HIS A 113 20.79 11.17 -12.64
N SER A 114 20.25 12.38 -12.40
CA SER A 114 20.87 13.39 -11.53
C SER A 114 20.67 13.12 -10.03
N HIS A 115 19.84 12.16 -9.65
CA HIS A 115 19.50 11.85 -8.25
C HIS A 115 19.40 10.36 -8.00
N LEU A 116 20.11 9.55 -8.81
CA LEU A 116 20.10 8.12 -8.71
C LEU A 116 20.51 7.68 -7.30
N GLY A 117 19.73 6.77 -6.73
CA GLY A 117 19.98 6.24 -5.39
C GLY A 117 19.53 7.15 -4.24
N ASN A 118 19.15 8.40 -4.49
CA ASN A 118 18.65 9.29 -3.43
C ASN A 118 17.27 8.86 -2.93
N PRO A 119 16.90 9.22 -1.68
CA PRO A 119 15.56 8.93 -1.15
C PRO A 119 14.45 9.49 -2.01
N TYR A 120 13.47 8.67 -2.36
CA TYR A 120 12.30 9.12 -3.12
C TYR A 120 11.50 10.17 -2.35
N THR A 121 11.14 11.27 -3.00
CA THR A 121 10.42 12.38 -2.37
C THR A 121 8.93 12.32 -2.63
N LEU A 122 8.12 12.98 -1.79
CA LEU A 122 6.67 13.11 -2.03
C LEU A 122 6.38 13.86 -3.33
N ASN A 123 7.18 14.87 -3.69
CA ASN A 123 7.00 15.57 -4.96
C ASN A 123 7.22 14.62 -6.14
N ALA A 124 8.33 13.86 -6.14
CA ALA A 124 8.59 12.88 -7.18
C ALA A 124 7.46 11.83 -7.28
N PHE A 125 6.91 11.39 -6.14
CA PHE A 125 5.75 10.52 -6.12
C PHE A 125 4.53 11.17 -6.76
N HIS A 126 4.20 12.41 -6.41
CA HIS A 126 3.06 13.12 -7.00
C HIS A 126 3.24 13.35 -8.51
N ASP A 127 4.45 13.67 -8.94
CA ASP A 127 4.74 13.86 -10.36
C ASP A 127 4.64 12.54 -11.13
N SER A 128 5.19 11.45 -10.59
CA SER A 128 5.06 10.12 -11.17
C SER A 128 3.60 9.67 -11.25
N TYR A 129 2.82 9.93 -10.21
CA TYR A 129 1.40 9.63 -10.18
C TYR A 129 0.63 10.40 -11.28
N ARG A 130 0.88 11.71 -11.41
CA ARG A 130 0.27 12.54 -12.46
C ARG A 130 0.64 12.06 -13.86
N GLN A 131 1.91 11.71 -14.08
CA GLN A 131 2.36 11.15 -15.34
C GLN A 131 1.72 9.78 -15.62
N GLY A 132 1.56 8.94 -14.61
CA GLY A 132 0.85 7.68 -14.71
C GLY A 132 -0.59 7.87 -15.18
N LEU A 133 -1.33 8.80 -14.58
CA LEU A 133 -2.70 9.13 -15.00
C LEU A 133 -2.75 9.59 -16.45
N LYS A 134 -1.85 10.50 -16.85
CA LYS A 134 -1.79 10.99 -18.25
C LYS A 134 -1.52 9.88 -19.26
N ARG A 135 -0.65 8.90 -18.92
CA ARG A 135 -0.36 7.76 -19.81
C ARG A 135 -1.57 6.88 -20.10
N ILE A 136 -2.52 6.82 -19.16
CA ILE A 136 -3.78 6.09 -19.34
C ILE A 136 -4.94 6.98 -19.78
N GLY A 137 -4.64 8.18 -20.29
CA GLY A 137 -5.65 9.10 -20.82
C GLY A 137 -6.47 9.86 -19.77
N LEU A 138 -6.07 9.84 -18.49
CA LEU A 138 -6.79 10.53 -17.42
C LEU A 138 -6.09 11.84 -17.04
N ASN A 139 -6.88 12.89 -16.81
CA ASN A 139 -6.36 14.15 -16.31
C ASN A 139 -6.34 14.15 -14.78
N PRO A 140 -5.19 14.43 -14.14
CA PRO A 140 -5.10 14.52 -12.69
C PRO A 140 -6.05 15.59 -12.16
N SER A 141 -7.03 15.19 -11.38
CA SER A 141 -8.04 16.08 -10.83
C SER A 141 -8.48 15.61 -9.45
N LYS A 142 -8.38 16.48 -8.45
CA LYS A 142 -8.81 16.18 -7.10
C LYS A 142 -10.35 16.10 -6.99
N PRO A 143 -11.13 17.01 -7.59
CA PRO A 143 -12.58 16.91 -7.61
C PRO A 143 -13.10 15.63 -8.27
N ASP A 144 -12.42 15.16 -9.30
CA ASP A 144 -12.80 13.93 -10.03
C ASP A 144 -12.32 12.65 -9.34
N GLY A 145 -11.72 12.75 -8.18
CA GLY A 145 -11.22 11.59 -7.47
C GLY A 145 -9.92 11.02 -8.02
N LEU A 146 -9.23 11.74 -8.90
CA LEU A 146 -7.96 11.34 -9.51
C LEU A 146 -6.76 11.89 -8.72
N SER A 147 -6.71 11.52 -7.44
CA SER A 147 -5.62 11.89 -6.53
C SER A 147 -5.14 10.66 -5.73
N PRO A 148 -3.90 10.65 -5.22
CA PRO A 148 -3.43 9.53 -4.39
C PRO A 148 -4.33 9.24 -3.18
N HIS A 149 -4.92 10.27 -2.58
CA HIS A 149 -5.82 10.10 -1.43
C HIS A 149 -7.14 9.41 -1.80
N SER A 150 -7.59 9.54 -3.04
CA SER A 150 -8.82 8.92 -3.53
C SER A 150 -8.74 7.40 -3.55
N HIS A 151 -7.55 6.82 -3.70
CA HIS A 151 -7.36 5.38 -3.58
C HIS A 151 -7.73 4.87 -2.17
N ARG A 152 -7.43 5.65 -1.13
CA ARG A 152 -7.83 5.34 0.24
C ARG A 152 -9.36 5.33 0.38
N HIS A 153 -10.04 6.32 -0.20
CA HIS A 153 -11.51 6.37 -0.20
C HIS A 153 -12.12 5.21 -1.00
N SER A 154 -11.53 4.88 -2.15
CA SER A 154 -11.97 3.75 -2.97
C SER A 154 -11.79 2.42 -2.25
N TYR A 155 -10.68 2.24 -1.54
CA TYR A 155 -10.43 1.07 -0.71
C TYR A 155 -11.50 0.90 0.38
N GLY A 156 -11.77 1.95 1.16
CA GLY A 156 -12.83 1.92 2.18
C GLY A 156 -14.23 1.63 1.60
N ARG A 157 -14.55 2.21 0.43
CA ARG A 157 -15.82 1.92 -0.25
C ARG A 157 -15.93 0.48 -0.72
N ARG A 158 -14.87 -0.12 -1.24
CA ARG A 158 -14.86 -1.54 -1.64
C ARG A 158 -15.09 -2.45 -0.44
N LEU A 159 -14.40 -2.21 0.67
CA LEU A 159 -14.62 -2.97 1.90
C LEU A 159 -16.07 -2.89 2.38
N ARG A 160 -16.66 -1.68 2.41
CA ARG A 160 -18.05 -1.49 2.79
C ARG A 160 -19.02 -2.23 1.86
N ARG A 161 -18.81 -2.15 0.54
CA ARG A 161 -19.64 -2.87 -0.44
C ARG A 161 -19.54 -4.38 -0.31
N ALA A 162 -18.40 -4.89 0.13
CA ALA A 162 -18.20 -6.31 0.42
C ALA A 162 -18.77 -6.74 1.78
N GLY A 163 -19.43 -5.87 2.52
CA GLY A 163 -20.02 -6.19 3.80
C GLY A 163 -19.02 -6.34 4.95
N VAL A 164 -17.80 -5.84 4.79
CA VAL A 164 -16.80 -5.86 5.88
C VAL A 164 -17.25 -4.95 7.01
N GLN A 165 -17.13 -5.42 8.24
CA GLN A 165 -17.54 -4.68 9.44
C GLN A 165 -16.81 -3.33 9.55
N GLU A 166 -17.52 -2.30 10.03
CA GLU A 166 -16.98 -0.94 10.12
C GLU A 166 -15.69 -0.85 10.96
N ILE A 167 -15.62 -1.63 12.06
CA ILE A 167 -14.44 -1.68 12.92
C ILE A 167 -13.20 -2.19 12.17
N VAL A 168 -13.39 -3.18 11.31
CA VAL A 168 -12.33 -3.73 10.43
C VAL A 168 -11.91 -2.69 9.39
N ILE A 169 -12.89 -2.01 8.76
CA ILE A 169 -12.61 -0.95 7.78
C ILE A 169 -11.77 0.18 8.41
N LYS A 170 -12.14 0.62 9.61
CA LYS A 170 -11.38 1.64 10.36
C LYS A 170 -9.94 1.19 10.60
N LYS A 171 -9.75 -0.07 11.00
CA LYS A 171 -8.42 -0.64 11.23
C LYS A 171 -7.61 -0.68 9.94
N CYS A 172 -8.19 -1.17 8.85
CA CYS A 172 -7.55 -1.22 7.54
C CYS A 172 -7.18 0.19 7.01
N LEU A 173 -7.95 1.20 7.36
CA LEU A 173 -7.70 2.58 6.99
C LEU A 173 -6.77 3.31 7.97
N HIS A 174 -6.35 2.68 9.07
CA HIS A 174 -5.52 3.30 10.12
C HIS A 174 -6.09 4.65 10.60
N HIS A 175 -7.40 4.69 10.89
CA HIS A 175 -8.06 5.90 11.41
C HIS A 175 -7.83 6.02 12.91
N ALA A 176 -7.31 7.16 13.36
CA ALA A 176 -6.98 7.43 14.76
C ALA A 176 -8.20 7.54 15.69
N SER A 177 -9.36 8.00 15.19
CA SER A 177 -10.51 8.28 16.04
C SER A 177 -11.38 7.06 16.25
N ILE A 178 -11.26 6.44 17.40
CA ILE A 178 -12.31 5.66 18.04
C ILE A 178 -12.20 5.88 19.54
N GLU A 179 -13.34 6.13 20.15
CA GLU A 179 -13.50 6.26 21.59
C GLU A 179 -12.86 5.10 22.35
N SER A 180 -12.33 5.41 23.53
CA SER A 180 -11.48 4.55 24.38
C SER A 180 -12.07 3.19 24.79
N GLN A 181 -13.30 2.86 24.39
CA GLN A 181 -13.93 1.54 24.62
C GLN A 181 -13.48 0.47 23.63
N ALA A 182 -12.81 0.84 22.53
CA ALA A 182 -12.39 -0.09 21.49
C ALA A 182 -11.23 -1.01 21.85
N VAL A 183 -10.58 -0.81 23.00
CA VAL A 183 -9.41 -1.60 23.43
C VAL A 183 -9.73 -3.10 23.54
N TYR A 184 -10.99 -3.45 23.85
CA TYR A 184 -11.44 -4.85 23.97
C TYR A 184 -12.13 -5.41 22.73
N THR A 185 -12.42 -4.57 21.73
CA THR A 185 -13.14 -4.95 20.50
C THR A 185 -12.30 -4.74 19.23
N THR A 186 -11.06 -4.31 19.37
CA THR A 186 -10.16 -4.13 18.23
C THR A 186 -9.76 -5.52 17.69
N PRO A 187 -10.12 -5.85 16.44
CA PRO A 187 -9.77 -7.15 15.88
C PRO A 187 -8.25 -7.30 15.74
N THR A 188 -7.76 -8.50 15.92
CA THR A 188 -6.36 -8.85 15.66
C THR A 188 -6.07 -8.81 14.16
N SER A 189 -4.79 -8.70 13.79
CA SER A 189 -4.38 -8.80 12.37
C SER A 189 -4.85 -10.11 11.72
N MET A 190 -4.91 -11.18 12.48
CA MET A 190 -5.36 -12.49 12.01
C MET A 190 -6.86 -12.51 11.74
N GLU A 191 -7.68 -11.94 12.63
CA GLU A 191 -9.12 -11.77 12.42
C GLU A 191 -9.43 -10.87 11.23
N ILE A 192 -8.72 -9.75 11.10
CA ILE A 192 -8.87 -8.87 9.94
C ILE A 192 -8.57 -9.62 8.64
N THR A 193 -7.50 -10.39 8.61
CA THR A 193 -7.14 -11.18 7.42
C THR A 193 -8.21 -12.23 7.10
N ALA A 194 -8.74 -12.91 8.12
CA ALA A 194 -9.81 -13.88 7.96
C ALA A 194 -11.10 -13.25 7.39
N ASP A 195 -11.52 -12.10 7.94
CA ASP A 195 -12.70 -11.37 7.45
C ASP A 195 -12.53 -10.89 6.00
N LEU A 196 -11.33 -10.41 5.64
CA LEU A 196 -11.03 -9.99 4.27
C LEU A 196 -11.02 -11.17 3.30
N ASN A 197 -10.53 -12.32 3.71
CA ASN A 197 -10.59 -13.55 2.91
C ASN A 197 -12.03 -14.00 2.70
N ALA A 198 -12.85 -14.06 3.75
CA ALA A 198 -14.25 -14.41 3.67
C ALA A 198 -15.05 -13.44 2.79
N ALA A 199 -14.80 -12.14 2.90
CA ALA A 199 -15.43 -11.13 2.04
C ALA A 199 -14.98 -11.26 0.58
N THR A 200 -13.74 -11.63 0.33
CA THR A 200 -13.22 -11.89 -1.03
C THR A 200 -13.89 -13.10 -1.63
N GLU A 201 -14.03 -14.19 -0.87
CA GLU A 201 -14.76 -15.40 -1.31
C GLU A 201 -16.22 -15.11 -1.64
N LYS A 202 -16.91 -14.34 -0.80
CA LYS A 202 -18.31 -13.92 -1.09
C LYS A 202 -18.40 -13.13 -2.39
N LEU A 203 -17.45 -12.24 -2.67
CA LEU A 203 -17.41 -11.51 -3.94
C LEU A 203 -17.18 -12.43 -5.14
N MET A 204 -16.39 -13.49 -4.96
CA MET A 204 -16.12 -14.46 -6.01
C MET A 204 -17.34 -15.40 -6.24
N LEU A 205 -17.99 -15.85 -5.15
CA LEU A 205 -19.16 -16.73 -5.20
C LEU A 205 -20.40 -16.03 -5.76
N SER A 206 -20.60 -14.74 -5.50
CA SER A 206 -21.71 -13.98 -6.09
C SER A 206 -21.65 -13.84 -7.62
N LYS A 207 -20.60 -14.37 -8.24
CA LYS A 207 -20.36 -14.40 -9.68
C LYS A 207 -20.62 -15.75 -10.35
N GLU A 208 -21.01 -16.78 -9.61
CA GLU A 208 -21.24 -18.13 -10.20
C GLU A 208 -22.39 -18.17 -11.21
N ASP A 209 -23.26 -17.16 -11.25
CA ASP A 209 -24.28 -17.03 -12.30
C ASP A 209 -23.77 -16.46 -13.63
N SER A 210 -22.56 -15.95 -13.69
CA SER A 210 -21.91 -15.54 -14.93
C SER A 210 -20.73 -16.48 -15.22
N LYS A 211 -20.96 -17.45 -16.08
CA LYS A 211 -19.99 -18.41 -16.61
C LYS A 211 -18.83 -17.70 -17.32
N GLN A 212 -17.89 -17.18 -16.56
CA GLN A 212 -16.51 -16.95 -17.02
C GLN A 212 -15.60 -16.98 -15.82
N ASN A 213 -15.17 -18.19 -15.46
CA ASN A 213 -13.99 -18.41 -14.62
C ASN A 213 -12.79 -17.81 -15.35
N SER A 214 -12.53 -16.55 -15.12
CA SER A 214 -11.22 -16.01 -15.40
C SER A 214 -10.28 -16.61 -14.36
N ASN A 215 -9.55 -17.65 -14.75
CA ASN A 215 -8.31 -18.00 -14.10
C ASN A 215 -7.49 -16.71 -14.03
N LEU A 216 -7.43 -16.10 -12.85
CA LEU A 216 -6.59 -14.93 -12.57
C LEU A 216 -5.13 -15.37 -12.72
N SER A 217 -4.72 -15.51 -13.97
CA SER A 217 -3.37 -15.86 -14.33
C SER A 217 -2.52 -14.60 -14.23
N TRP A 218 -1.37 -14.71 -13.59
CA TRP A 218 -0.35 -13.65 -13.60
C TRP A 218 -0.02 -13.15 -15.00
N ASN A 219 -0.04 -14.05 -15.98
CA ASN A 219 0.23 -13.73 -17.37
C ASN A 219 -0.88 -12.88 -17.99
N ALA A 220 -2.12 -13.07 -17.59
CA ALA A 220 -3.24 -12.24 -18.02
C ALA A 220 -3.14 -10.85 -17.40
N LEU A 221 -2.88 -10.74 -16.09
CA LEU A 221 -2.67 -9.48 -15.40
C LEU A 221 -1.54 -8.64 -16.02
N MET A 222 -0.44 -9.29 -16.40
CA MET A 222 0.72 -8.62 -16.97
C MET A 222 0.52 -8.22 -18.44
N ARG A 223 -0.38 -8.87 -19.18
CA ARG A 223 -0.67 -8.55 -20.60
C ARG A 223 -1.78 -7.53 -20.77
N HIS A 224 -2.85 -7.66 -19.99
CA HIS A 224 -4.12 -6.95 -20.23
C HIS A 224 -4.49 -5.98 -19.09
N GLY A 225 -3.70 -5.95 -18.02
CA GLY A 225 -3.93 -5.04 -16.91
C GLY A 225 -5.14 -5.41 -16.05
N PHE A 226 -5.86 -4.39 -15.59
CA PHE A 226 -6.97 -4.58 -14.65
C PHE A 226 -8.27 -5.10 -15.27
N ASP A 227 -8.45 -4.98 -16.57
CA ASP A 227 -9.67 -5.41 -17.25
C ASP A 227 -9.87 -6.92 -17.16
N ASP A 228 -8.79 -7.70 -17.19
CA ASP A 228 -8.84 -9.16 -17.02
C ASP A 228 -9.04 -9.59 -15.55
N ILE A 229 -8.66 -8.73 -14.61
CA ILE A 229 -8.85 -9.01 -13.17
C ILE A 229 -10.28 -8.66 -12.74
N ASP A 230 -10.86 -7.65 -13.35
CA ASP A 230 -12.17 -7.12 -13.01
C ASP A 230 -13.01 -6.83 -14.27
N PRO A 231 -13.30 -7.85 -15.09
CA PRO A 231 -14.03 -7.67 -16.34
C PRO A 231 -15.45 -7.09 -16.13
N ASN A 232 -15.98 -7.19 -14.92
CA ASN A 232 -17.29 -6.66 -14.55
C ASN A 232 -17.23 -5.34 -13.77
N GLY A 233 -16.03 -4.77 -13.55
CA GLY A 233 -15.86 -3.54 -12.80
C GLY A 233 -16.28 -3.60 -11.33
N LEU A 234 -16.27 -4.80 -10.71
CA LEU A 234 -16.66 -4.96 -9.31
C LEU A 234 -15.60 -4.47 -8.33
N LEU A 235 -14.32 -4.58 -8.68
CA LEU A 235 -13.19 -4.17 -7.86
C LEU A 235 -12.88 -2.69 -8.05
N ILE A 236 -12.92 -2.23 -9.29
CA ILE A 236 -12.61 -0.85 -9.67
C ILE A 236 -13.88 0.00 -9.72
N GLY A 237 -15.03 -0.65 -9.87
CA GLY A 237 -16.32 -0.03 -10.18
C GLY A 237 -16.37 0.41 -11.64
N LYS A 238 -17.51 0.26 -12.29
CA LYS A 238 -17.72 0.91 -13.59
C LYS A 238 -17.60 2.40 -13.35
N ASN A 239 -16.51 3.01 -13.80
CA ASN A 239 -16.40 4.45 -13.78
C ASN A 239 -17.29 4.99 -14.92
N PRO A 240 -18.46 5.61 -14.62
CA PRO A 240 -19.36 6.11 -15.66
C PRO A 240 -18.72 7.17 -16.54
N ARG A 241 -17.52 7.67 -16.16
CA ARG A 241 -16.75 8.65 -16.91
C ARG A 241 -15.76 8.04 -17.90
N LEU A 242 -15.41 6.75 -17.74
CA LEU A 242 -14.57 6.03 -18.72
C LEU A 242 -15.39 5.42 -19.86
N GLY A 243 -16.71 5.36 -19.73
CA GLY A 243 -17.63 4.78 -20.73
C GLY A 243 -18.20 5.77 -21.75
N LYS A 244 -17.78 7.02 -21.76
CA LYS A 244 -18.11 7.93 -22.86
C LYS A 244 -17.03 7.83 -23.93
N ASN A 245 -17.10 6.76 -24.71
CA ASN A 245 -16.53 6.81 -26.04
C ASN A 245 -17.17 7.98 -26.78
N ASN A 246 -16.36 8.92 -27.20
CA ASN A 246 -16.74 9.92 -28.16
C ASN A 246 -17.16 9.20 -29.44
N GLU A 247 -18.43 8.95 -29.62
CA GLU A 247 -18.99 8.89 -30.95
C GLU A 247 -19.01 10.35 -31.42
N CYS A 248 -17.91 10.75 -32.04
CA CYS A 248 -17.89 11.90 -32.91
C CYS A 248 -18.59 11.48 -34.20
N ASN A 249 -19.78 11.98 -34.42
CA ASN A 249 -20.27 12.27 -35.78
C ASN A 249 -19.49 13.41 -36.37
#